data_3631016510a8f5dd36237274b0124b32
#
_entry.id   3631016510a8f5dd36237274b0124b32
#
_cell.length_a   1.000
_cell.length_b   1.000
_cell.length_c   1.000
_cell.angle_alpha   90.00
_cell.angle_beta   90.00
_cell.angle_gamma   90.00
#
_symmetry.space_group_name_H-M   'P 1'
#
loop_
_entity.id
_entity.type
_entity.pdbx_description
1 polymer ?
#
loop_
_entity_poly.entity_id
_entity_poly.type
_entity_poly.pdbx_seq_one_letter_code
_entity_poly.pdbx_strand_id
1 'polypeptide(L)'
;MYIGKFHKYAVAGICLVGMQNDHAAHIVKVASDALIKKGFKVMIFNAFTDMFYDTPYSKGEASVYHLINLDIIDVLVIMPETIKSEWVTDTIIRYANAAKIPIIMLDGSHNGCTNITYDYGRSLETVVEHVITEHKCTDLFFMAGTKGNCFSEERI
;
A
#
# COMPACT_ATOMS: atom_id res chain seq x y z
N MET A 1 24.71 -19.71 -6.03
CA MET A 1 24.35 -19.94 -7.45
C MET A 1 22.87 -19.59 -7.57
N TYR A 2 22.55 -18.45 -8.19
CA TYR A 2 21.19 -17.97 -8.36
C TYR A 2 20.57 -18.76 -9.52
N ILE A 3 19.73 -19.73 -9.23
CA ILE A 3 18.93 -20.40 -10.27
C ILE A 3 17.84 -19.39 -10.62
N GLY A 4 17.97 -18.72 -11.77
CA GLY A 4 16.98 -17.78 -12.26
C GLY A 4 15.61 -18.41 -12.37
N LYS A 5 14.57 -17.60 -12.11
CA LYS A 5 13.17 -18.05 -12.24
C LYS A 5 12.90 -18.50 -13.66
N PHE A 6 12.38 -19.71 -13.84
CA PHE A 6 12.16 -20.34 -15.16
C PHE A 6 10.84 -19.89 -15.83
N HIS A 7 10.31 -18.74 -15.53
CA HIS A 7 9.09 -18.27 -16.21
C HIS A 7 9.41 -17.28 -17.34
N LYS A 8 8.63 -17.38 -18.39
CA LYS A 8 8.81 -16.62 -19.64
C LYS A 8 8.54 -15.12 -19.49
N TYR A 9 7.83 -14.71 -18.46
CA TYR A 9 7.39 -13.33 -18.23
C TYR A 9 7.71 -12.90 -16.81
N ALA A 10 8.09 -11.63 -16.64
CA ALA A 10 8.17 -11.03 -15.31
C ALA A 10 6.77 -10.89 -14.70
N VAL A 11 6.64 -11.18 -13.42
CA VAL A 11 5.36 -11.17 -12.69
C VAL A 11 5.43 -10.18 -11.52
N ALA A 12 4.47 -9.27 -11.47
CA ALA A 12 4.26 -8.37 -10.35
C ALA A 12 3.05 -8.80 -9.52
N GLY A 13 3.21 -8.88 -8.20
CA GLY A 13 2.11 -9.08 -7.27
C GLY A 13 1.67 -7.74 -6.67
N ILE A 14 0.37 -7.46 -6.60
CA ILE A 14 -0.19 -6.30 -5.91
C ILE A 14 -1.01 -6.79 -4.73
N CYS A 15 -0.66 -6.34 -3.52
CA CYS A 15 -1.32 -6.71 -2.26
C CYS A 15 -2.11 -5.52 -1.72
N LEU A 16 -3.41 -5.70 -1.53
CA LEU A 16 -4.30 -4.66 -1.03
C LEU A 16 -5.55 -5.23 -0.36
N VAL A 17 -6.32 -4.34 0.26
CA VAL A 17 -7.68 -4.61 0.74
C VAL A 17 -8.64 -3.64 0.06
N GLY A 18 -9.85 -4.13 -0.25
CA GLY A 18 -10.95 -3.26 -0.63
C GLY A 18 -10.91 -2.76 -2.06
N MET A 19 -10.57 -3.61 -3.02
CA MET A 19 -10.62 -3.27 -4.46
C MET A 19 -12.03 -2.90 -4.95
N GLN A 20 -13.08 -3.12 -4.15
CA GLN A 20 -14.43 -2.61 -4.38
C GLN A 20 -14.55 -1.09 -4.13
N ASN A 21 -13.56 -0.46 -3.49
CA ASN A 21 -13.50 0.99 -3.31
C ASN A 21 -12.92 1.62 -4.58
N ASP A 22 -13.61 2.62 -5.14
CA ASP A 22 -13.23 3.28 -6.38
C ASP A 22 -11.80 3.84 -6.37
N HIS A 23 -11.36 4.39 -5.23
CA HIS A 23 -10.01 4.92 -5.09
C HIS A 23 -8.95 3.81 -5.21
N ALA A 24 -9.11 2.73 -4.45
CA ALA A 24 -8.19 1.60 -4.51
C ALA A 24 -8.19 0.94 -5.90
N ALA A 25 -9.38 0.75 -6.49
CA ALA A 25 -9.51 0.20 -7.83
C ALA A 25 -8.81 1.07 -8.89
N HIS A 26 -8.93 2.40 -8.78
CA HIS A 26 -8.25 3.32 -9.70
C HIS A 26 -6.73 3.22 -9.60
N ILE A 27 -6.18 3.24 -8.38
CA ILE A 27 -4.74 3.09 -8.16
C ILE A 27 -4.23 1.76 -8.72
N VAL A 28 -4.92 0.66 -8.41
CA VAL A 28 -4.55 -0.67 -8.90
C VAL A 28 -4.59 -0.72 -10.42
N LYS A 29 -5.61 -0.11 -11.05
CA LYS A 29 -5.70 -0.02 -12.50
C LYS A 29 -4.51 0.71 -13.10
N VAL A 30 -4.18 1.89 -12.59
CA VAL A 30 -3.05 2.71 -13.09
C VAL A 30 -1.73 1.96 -12.91
N ALA A 31 -1.49 1.38 -11.75
CA ALA A 31 -0.28 0.59 -11.47
C ALA A 31 -0.19 -0.64 -12.39
N SER A 32 -1.30 -1.36 -12.57
CA SER A 32 -1.35 -2.53 -13.45
C SER A 32 -1.07 -2.15 -14.91
N ASP A 33 -1.69 -1.08 -15.41
CA ASP A 33 -1.48 -0.59 -16.78
C ASP A 33 0.00 -0.21 -17.00
N ALA A 34 0.63 0.42 -16.01
CA ALA A 34 2.05 0.78 -16.07
C ALA A 34 2.96 -0.46 -16.08
N LEU A 35 2.69 -1.45 -15.23
CA LEU A 35 3.43 -2.70 -15.17
C LEU A 35 3.28 -3.51 -16.46
N ILE A 36 2.05 -3.63 -16.99
CA ILE A 36 1.77 -4.36 -18.24
C ILE A 36 2.50 -3.71 -19.41
N LYS A 37 2.54 -2.38 -19.51
CA LYS A 37 3.32 -1.66 -20.52
C LYS A 37 4.83 -1.95 -20.45
N LYS A 38 5.32 -2.33 -19.26
CA LYS A 38 6.71 -2.74 -19.04
C LYS A 38 6.94 -4.26 -19.25
N GLY A 39 5.93 -4.99 -19.68
CA GLY A 39 6.01 -6.42 -19.96
C GLY A 39 5.75 -7.35 -18.78
N PHE A 40 5.32 -6.83 -17.65
CA PHE A 40 4.92 -7.64 -16.50
C PHE A 40 3.55 -8.29 -16.72
N LYS A 41 3.37 -9.48 -16.16
CA LYS A 41 2.06 -10.02 -15.81
C LYS A 41 1.73 -9.55 -14.41
N VAL A 42 0.47 -9.21 -14.15
CA VAL A 42 0.02 -8.69 -12.85
C VAL A 42 -0.89 -9.71 -12.17
N MET A 43 -0.57 -10.02 -10.93
CA MET A 43 -1.40 -10.81 -10.01
C MET A 43 -1.87 -9.90 -8.89
N ILE A 44 -3.16 -9.94 -8.57
CA ILE A 44 -3.76 -9.10 -7.52
C ILE A 44 -4.18 -10.00 -6.37
N PHE A 45 -3.67 -9.72 -5.17
CA PHE A 45 -4.02 -10.36 -3.92
C PHE A 45 -4.88 -9.38 -3.11
N ASN A 46 -6.19 -9.54 -3.22
CA ASN A 46 -7.15 -8.63 -2.60
C ASN A 46 -7.97 -9.33 -1.54
N ALA A 47 -8.00 -8.75 -0.34
CA ALA A 47 -9.00 -9.05 0.67
C ALA A 47 -10.11 -7.97 0.62
N PHE A 48 -11.31 -8.29 1.12
CA PHE A 48 -12.46 -7.40 1.04
C PHE A 48 -12.76 -6.69 2.36
N THR A 49 -12.30 -7.25 3.48
CA THR A 49 -12.57 -6.72 4.82
C THR A 49 -11.38 -5.95 5.34
N ASP A 50 -11.64 -4.78 5.89
CA ASP A 50 -10.67 -3.97 6.61
C ASP A 50 -10.03 -4.81 7.75
N MET A 51 -8.71 -4.86 7.76
CA MET A 51 -7.94 -5.64 8.73
C MET A 51 -7.55 -4.84 9.98
N PHE A 52 -8.03 -3.62 10.12
CA PHE A 52 -7.84 -2.80 11.32
C PHE A 52 -8.38 -3.49 12.58
N TYR A 53 -9.47 -4.23 12.45
CA TYR A 53 -10.05 -5.00 13.54
C TYR A 53 -9.56 -6.45 13.48
N ASP A 54 -8.91 -6.91 14.55
CA ASP A 54 -8.40 -8.28 14.69
C ASP A 54 -9.55 -9.27 15.01
N THR A 55 -10.34 -9.58 14.00
CA THR A 55 -11.46 -10.52 14.08
C THR A 55 -11.09 -11.87 13.44
N PRO A 56 -11.77 -12.99 13.83
CA PRO A 56 -11.59 -14.25 13.12
C PRO A 56 -11.86 -14.16 11.61
N TYR A 57 -12.76 -13.28 11.22
CA TYR A 57 -13.11 -13.06 9.81
C TYR A 57 -11.97 -12.36 9.06
N SER A 58 -11.43 -11.26 9.60
CA SER A 58 -10.30 -10.56 8.98
C SER A 58 -9.05 -11.44 8.91
N LYS A 59 -8.79 -12.29 9.92
CA LYS A 59 -7.72 -13.31 9.87
C LYS A 59 -7.94 -14.33 8.77
N GLY A 60 -9.18 -14.77 8.56
CA GLY A 60 -9.54 -15.67 7.46
C GLY A 60 -9.27 -15.05 6.10
N GLU A 61 -9.66 -13.79 5.90
CA GLU A 61 -9.41 -13.07 4.66
C GLU A 61 -7.92 -12.77 4.42
N ALA A 62 -7.15 -12.49 5.48
CA ALA A 62 -5.71 -12.30 5.37
C ALA A 62 -4.98 -13.53 4.80
N SER A 63 -5.61 -14.70 4.85
CA SER A 63 -5.05 -15.92 4.26
C SER A 63 -4.83 -15.83 2.73
N VAL A 64 -5.47 -14.89 2.03
CA VAL A 64 -5.21 -14.64 0.62
C VAL A 64 -3.73 -14.33 0.34
N TYR A 65 -3.04 -13.69 1.28
CA TYR A 65 -1.62 -13.38 1.13
C TYR A 65 -0.71 -14.60 1.29
N HIS A 66 -1.19 -15.71 1.84
CA HIS A 66 -0.45 -16.99 1.83
C HIS A 66 -0.42 -17.65 0.45
N LEU A 67 -1.26 -17.17 -0.49
CA LEU A 67 -1.25 -17.63 -1.89
C LEU A 67 -0.15 -16.97 -2.72
N ILE A 68 0.59 -16.02 -2.15
CA ILE A 68 1.71 -15.35 -2.83
C ILE A 68 2.82 -16.37 -3.04
N ASN A 69 2.95 -16.84 -4.28
CA ASN A 69 4.04 -17.74 -4.64
C ASN A 69 5.27 -16.92 -5.04
N LEU A 70 6.21 -16.81 -4.10
CA LEU A 70 7.44 -16.03 -4.27
C LEU A 70 8.42 -16.63 -5.28
N ASP A 71 8.21 -17.88 -5.72
CA ASP A 71 9.01 -18.48 -6.79
C ASP A 71 8.67 -17.93 -8.17
N ILE A 72 7.44 -17.40 -8.33
CA ILE A 72 6.98 -16.82 -9.59
C ILE A 72 6.87 -15.30 -9.60
N ILE A 73 6.79 -14.66 -8.42
CA ILE A 73 6.72 -13.21 -8.29
C ILE A 73 8.13 -12.62 -8.40
N ASP A 74 8.29 -11.58 -9.21
CA ASP A 74 9.55 -10.85 -9.38
C ASP A 74 9.59 -9.51 -8.65
N VAL A 75 8.42 -8.94 -8.35
CA VAL A 75 8.26 -7.71 -7.57
C VAL A 75 6.92 -7.72 -6.85
N LEU A 76 6.89 -7.23 -5.61
CA LEU A 76 5.66 -6.99 -4.88
C LEU A 76 5.39 -5.49 -4.77
N VAL A 77 4.13 -5.11 -4.99
CA VAL A 77 3.57 -3.81 -4.65
C VAL A 77 2.62 -4.01 -3.49
N ILE A 78 2.84 -3.31 -2.39
CA ILE A 78 2.01 -3.41 -1.19
C ILE A 78 1.35 -2.06 -0.94
N MET A 79 0.04 -2.06 -0.69
CA MET A 79 -0.75 -0.87 -0.33
C MET A 79 -1.13 -0.95 1.15
N PRO A 80 -0.24 -0.57 2.08
CA PRO A 80 -0.41 -0.81 3.52
C PRO A 80 -1.60 -0.06 4.11
N GLU A 81 -1.90 1.14 3.60
CA GLU A 81 -3.04 1.95 4.05
C GLU A 81 -4.40 1.32 3.73
N THR A 82 -4.45 0.46 2.74
CA THR A 82 -5.66 -0.32 2.46
C THR A 82 -5.73 -1.56 3.36
N ILE A 83 -4.58 -2.18 3.68
CA ILE A 83 -4.51 -3.37 4.53
C ILE A 83 -4.80 -3.03 6.00
N LYS A 84 -4.28 -1.89 6.48
CA LYS A 84 -4.46 -1.36 7.85
C LYS A 84 -4.10 -2.35 8.97
N SER A 85 -3.13 -3.22 8.71
CA SER A 85 -2.61 -4.17 9.67
C SER A 85 -1.09 -4.28 9.51
N GLU A 86 -0.35 -3.72 10.46
CA GLU A 86 1.11 -3.82 10.47
C GLU A 86 1.56 -5.28 10.49
N TRP A 87 0.92 -6.11 11.29
CA TRP A 87 1.27 -7.54 11.38
C TRP A 87 1.17 -8.24 10.03
N VAL A 88 0.11 -7.99 9.24
CA VAL A 88 -0.06 -8.57 7.90
C VAL A 88 1.01 -8.04 6.96
N THR A 89 1.20 -6.71 6.94
CA THR A 89 2.17 -6.03 6.09
C THR A 89 3.59 -6.53 6.38
N ASP A 90 4.01 -6.55 7.64
CA ASP A 90 5.33 -7.03 8.05
C ASP A 90 5.55 -8.51 7.72
N THR A 91 4.49 -9.31 7.82
CA THR A 91 4.57 -10.71 7.45
C THR A 91 4.87 -10.87 5.96
N ILE A 92 4.15 -10.15 5.08
CA ILE A 92 4.40 -10.15 3.64
C ILE A 92 5.83 -9.67 3.34
N ILE A 93 6.26 -8.56 3.95
CA ILE A 93 7.60 -7.98 3.77
C ILE A 93 8.69 -8.98 4.18
N ARG A 94 8.53 -9.61 5.33
CA ARG A 94 9.51 -10.60 5.85
C ARG A 94 9.68 -11.77 4.89
N TYR A 95 8.60 -12.32 4.36
CA TYR A 95 8.68 -13.42 3.39
C TYR A 95 9.29 -12.98 2.07
N ALA A 96 8.91 -11.81 1.55
CA ALA A 96 9.47 -11.29 0.31
C ALA A 96 10.97 -11.00 0.43
N ASN A 97 11.40 -10.42 1.55
CA ASN A 97 12.82 -10.18 1.84
C ASN A 97 13.62 -11.48 1.95
N ALA A 98 13.07 -12.51 2.61
CA ALA A 98 13.70 -13.83 2.68
C ALA A 98 13.89 -14.46 1.28
N ALA A 99 12.94 -14.24 0.38
CA ALA A 99 13.01 -14.65 -1.02
C ALA A 99 13.78 -13.67 -1.92
N LYS A 100 14.27 -12.54 -1.38
CA LYS A 100 14.97 -11.47 -2.12
C LYS A 100 14.12 -10.84 -3.23
N ILE A 101 12.81 -10.75 -3.00
CA ILE A 101 11.88 -10.08 -3.91
C ILE A 101 11.87 -8.59 -3.59
N PRO A 102 12.11 -7.69 -4.56
CA PRO A 102 11.99 -6.25 -4.35
C PRO A 102 10.55 -5.86 -4.02
N ILE A 103 10.41 -4.90 -3.09
CA ILE A 103 9.11 -4.45 -2.59
C ILE A 103 8.96 -2.96 -2.88
N ILE A 104 7.80 -2.60 -3.41
CA ILE A 104 7.34 -1.23 -3.57
C ILE A 104 6.18 -1.01 -2.59
N MET A 105 6.34 -0.06 -1.68
CA MET A 105 5.24 0.42 -0.84
C MET A 105 4.54 1.54 -1.59
N LEU A 106 3.26 1.39 -1.83
CA LEU A 106 2.45 2.40 -2.51
C LEU A 106 1.48 3.01 -1.50
N ASP A 107 1.59 4.30 -1.30
CA ASP A 107 0.90 5.06 -0.27
C ASP A 107 1.19 4.51 1.15
N GLY A 108 2.48 4.44 1.45
CA GLY A 108 3.00 3.99 2.74
C GLY A 108 4.52 3.92 2.74
N SER A 109 5.11 3.71 3.90
CA SER A 109 6.55 3.60 4.03
C SER A 109 6.99 2.45 4.93
N HIS A 110 8.09 1.81 4.54
CA HIS A 110 8.77 0.81 5.35
C HIS A 110 10.27 0.82 5.04
N ASN A 111 11.09 0.67 6.07
CA ASN A 111 12.54 0.60 5.90
C ASN A 111 12.93 -0.60 5.04
N GLY A 112 13.83 -0.37 4.07
CA GLY A 112 14.30 -1.42 3.16
C GLY A 112 13.39 -1.69 1.95
N CYS A 113 12.30 -0.94 1.81
CA CYS A 113 11.43 -0.96 0.64
C CYS A 113 11.60 0.29 -0.22
N THR A 114 11.16 0.23 -1.48
CA THR A 114 10.99 1.44 -2.30
C THR A 114 9.65 2.06 -1.94
N ASN A 115 9.66 3.25 -1.36
CA ASN A 115 8.44 3.92 -0.90
C ASN A 115 8.00 4.97 -1.91
N ILE A 116 6.71 4.94 -2.26
CA ILE A 116 6.01 5.93 -3.10
C ILE A 116 4.86 6.48 -2.27
N THR A 117 5.02 7.71 -1.80
CA THR A 117 4.06 8.38 -0.90
C THR A 117 3.73 9.76 -1.42
N TYR A 118 2.62 10.32 -0.94
CA TYR A 118 2.30 11.73 -1.09
C TYR A 118 2.86 12.52 0.09
N ASP A 119 3.21 13.77 -0.15
CA ASP A 119 3.55 14.73 0.92
C ASP A 119 2.25 15.32 1.50
N TYR A 120 1.67 14.60 2.44
CA TYR A 120 0.41 14.99 3.08
C TYR A 120 0.55 16.22 3.97
N GLY A 121 1.69 16.37 4.65
CA GLY A 121 1.98 17.51 5.49
C GLY A 121 2.00 18.80 4.70
N ARG A 122 2.80 18.84 3.64
CA ARG A 122 2.89 20.02 2.75
C ARG A 122 1.56 20.34 2.06
N SER A 123 0.81 19.32 1.69
CA SER A 123 -0.50 19.52 1.06
C SER A 123 -1.47 20.20 2.03
N LEU A 124 -1.49 19.79 3.29
CA LEU A 124 -2.32 20.41 4.31
C LEU A 124 -1.84 21.81 4.68
N GLU A 125 -0.52 22.02 4.84
CA GLU A 125 0.09 23.33 5.07
C GLU A 125 -0.38 24.33 4.02
N THR A 126 -0.34 23.97 2.73
CA THR A 126 -0.81 24.81 1.63
C THR A 126 -2.29 25.19 1.77
N VAL A 127 -3.14 24.23 2.17
CA VAL A 127 -4.58 24.48 2.38
C VAL A 127 -4.80 25.41 3.57
N VAL A 128 -4.10 25.17 4.69
CA VAL A 128 -4.21 26.01 5.90
C VAL A 128 -3.72 27.44 5.61
N GLU A 129 -2.59 27.58 4.94
CA GLU A 129 -2.07 28.88 4.52
C GLU A 129 -3.09 29.63 3.65
N HIS A 130 -3.68 28.99 2.66
CA HIS A 130 -4.72 29.56 1.83
C HIS A 130 -5.93 30.07 2.65
N VAL A 131 -6.42 29.24 3.59
CA VAL A 131 -7.57 29.59 4.42
C VAL A 131 -7.26 30.81 5.31
N ILE A 132 -6.04 30.92 5.84
CA ILE A 132 -5.63 32.05 6.67
C ILE A 132 -5.41 33.30 5.80
N THR A 133 -4.70 33.16 4.67
CA THR A 133 -4.27 34.33 3.88
C THR A 133 -5.38 34.88 2.99
N GLU A 134 -6.14 34.02 2.32
CA GLU A 134 -7.18 34.44 1.37
C GLU A 134 -8.53 34.65 2.06
N HIS A 135 -8.93 33.71 2.94
CA HIS A 135 -10.22 33.79 3.62
C HIS A 135 -10.19 34.52 4.95
N LYS A 136 -8.98 34.93 5.43
CA LYS A 136 -8.78 35.67 6.68
C LYS A 136 -9.38 34.98 7.93
N CYS A 137 -9.42 33.65 7.90
CA CYS A 137 -9.89 32.87 9.05
C CYS A 137 -8.90 33.00 10.21
N THR A 138 -9.41 33.29 11.41
CA THR A 138 -8.62 33.45 12.65
C THR A 138 -8.76 32.23 13.56
N ASP A 139 -9.86 31.52 13.45
CA ASP A 139 -10.17 30.35 14.25
C ASP A 139 -10.27 29.13 13.35
N LEU A 140 -9.37 28.17 13.59
CA LEU A 140 -9.29 26.92 12.81
C LEU A 140 -9.47 25.74 13.74
N PHE A 141 -10.30 24.79 13.31
CA PHE A 141 -10.46 23.51 13.99
C PHE A 141 -9.94 22.40 13.09
N PHE A 142 -9.03 21.59 13.61
CA PHE A 142 -8.49 20.46 12.91
C PHE A 142 -9.06 19.14 13.48
N MET A 143 -9.74 18.37 12.62
CA MET A 143 -10.17 17.03 12.99
C MET A 143 -9.08 16.04 12.58
N ALA A 144 -8.27 15.63 13.55
CA ALA A 144 -7.25 14.62 13.36
C ALA A 144 -7.87 13.26 13.01
N GLY A 145 -7.13 12.46 12.27
CA GLY A 145 -7.47 11.06 12.02
C GLY A 145 -7.17 10.16 13.23
N THR A 146 -7.18 8.86 13.00
CA THR A 146 -6.90 7.87 14.04
C THR A 146 -5.46 8.02 14.55
N LYS A 147 -5.31 8.08 15.88
CA LYS A 147 -4.00 8.12 16.54
C LYS A 147 -3.18 6.85 16.18
N GLY A 148 -1.89 7.04 15.88
CA GLY A 148 -1.00 5.97 15.45
C GLY A 148 -1.05 5.69 13.94
N ASN A 149 -1.91 6.39 13.18
CA ASN A 149 -1.84 6.36 11.73
C ASN A 149 -0.83 7.41 11.25
N CYS A 150 0.24 6.98 10.57
CA CYS A 150 1.36 7.85 10.18
C CYS A 150 0.91 9.05 9.33
N PHE A 151 -0.04 8.88 8.42
CA PHE A 151 -0.54 9.98 7.60
C PHE A 151 -1.42 10.97 8.37
N SER A 152 -2.11 10.49 9.40
CA SER A 152 -2.84 11.39 10.31
C SER A 152 -1.89 12.22 11.15
N GLU A 153 -0.78 11.64 11.57
CA GLU A 153 0.24 12.30 12.40
C GLU A 153 1.10 13.27 11.58
N GLU A 154 1.39 12.97 10.31
CA GLU A 154 2.10 13.90 9.39
C GLU A 154 1.32 15.19 9.10
N ARG A 155 0.00 15.22 9.38
CA ARG A 155 -0.86 16.37 9.15
C ARG A 155 -1.04 17.26 10.40
N ILE A 156 -0.48 16.87 11.53
CA ILE A 156 -0.57 17.61 12.78
C ILE A 156 0.71 18.43 13.01
#